data_687804a6c9ab06e26fefc2053d6f8e56
#
_entry.id   687804a6c9ab06e26fefc2053d6f8e56
#
_cell.length_a   1.000
_cell.length_b   1.000
_cell.length_c   1.000
_cell.angle_alpha   90.00
_cell.angle_beta   90.00
_cell.angle_gamma   90.00
#
_symmetry.space_group_name_H-M   'P 1'
#
loop_
_entity.id
_entity.type
_entity.pdbx_description
1 polymer ?
#
loop_
_entity_poly.entity_id
_entity_poly.type
_entity_poly.pdbx_seq_one_letter_code
_entity_poly.pdbx_strand_id
1 'polypeptide(L)'
;MRLPILALILLPLLGACTVGPDYQRPAVAGVAAGWATPAASTAPPDAEPWRELGDPVLVELVERAGAANLDLKQAEARLREARAGLDAANGGRLPQVGVATSASQQQLSKNGQLPLGSLPGFDRRFSLFDAGFDASWELDLWGGTRRAVEAAGRRVEAAEAQRQDVRLRVVAETGRAYAELRGAQAEAAILRSDADAQRRLATLLRQSFAAGEVSRGDDAEAEARARTAEAALPGAQARIRAAIHALALLTAQPPEALLE
;
A
#
# COMPACT_ATOMS: atom_id res chain seq x y z
N MET A 1 19.60 -60.58 -21.65
CA MET A 1 20.46 -59.41 -21.34
C MET A 1 20.07 -58.16 -22.17
N ARG A 2 18.77 -57.77 -22.14
CA ARG A 2 18.25 -56.57 -22.90
C ARG A 2 17.45 -55.60 -22.04
N LEU A 3 17.35 -55.80 -20.71
CA LEU A 3 16.62 -54.96 -19.78
C LEU A 3 17.30 -53.59 -19.42
N PRO A 4 18.66 -53.45 -19.34
CA PRO A 4 19.27 -52.22 -18.87
C PRO A 4 19.23 -51.09 -19.89
N ILE A 5 19.10 -51.36 -21.19
CA ILE A 5 19.07 -50.32 -22.25
C ILE A 5 17.71 -49.60 -22.28
N LEU A 6 16.62 -50.31 -22.02
CA LEU A 6 15.27 -49.71 -21.97
C LEU A 6 15.11 -48.78 -20.76
N ALA A 7 15.70 -49.13 -19.61
CA ALA A 7 15.71 -48.29 -18.42
C ALA A 7 16.57 -47.00 -18.61
N LEU A 8 17.65 -47.07 -19.38
CA LEU A 8 18.52 -45.91 -19.63
C LEU A 8 17.89 -44.89 -20.60
N ILE A 9 16.98 -45.34 -21.44
CA ILE A 9 16.23 -44.47 -22.39
C ILE A 9 14.99 -43.83 -21.70
N LEU A 10 14.42 -44.47 -20.67
CA LEU A 10 13.30 -43.92 -19.92
C LEU A 10 13.69 -42.83 -18.91
N LEU A 11 14.93 -42.83 -18.41
CA LEU A 11 15.38 -41.85 -17.43
C LEU A 11 15.32 -40.36 -17.90
N PRO A 12 15.78 -40.01 -19.11
CA PRO A 12 15.71 -38.62 -19.58
C PRO A 12 14.28 -38.15 -19.93
N LEU A 13 13.33 -39.07 -20.18
CA LEU A 13 11.92 -38.72 -20.42
C LEU A 13 11.18 -38.27 -19.16
N LEU A 14 11.63 -38.65 -17.98
CA LEU A 14 11.05 -38.24 -16.69
C LEU A 14 11.47 -36.82 -16.27
N GLY A 15 12.52 -36.24 -16.85
CA GLY A 15 12.97 -34.88 -16.54
C GLY A 15 12.31 -33.76 -17.35
N ALA A 16 11.52 -34.08 -18.39
CA ALA A 16 11.02 -33.13 -19.38
C ALA A 16 9.56 -32.70 -19.19
N CYS A 17 8.89 -33.12 -18.13
CA CYS A 17 7.43 -32.96 -18.04
C CYS A 17 6.99 -31.88 -17.03
N THR A 18 7.46 -30.65 -17.20
CA THR A 18 6.73 -29.51 -16.64
C THR A 18 5.87 -28.92 -17.74
N VAL A 19 4.56 -29.11 -17.65
CA VAL A 19 3.60 -28.59 -18.64
C VAL A 19 3.41 -27.08 -18.43
N GLY A 20 3.43 -26.30 -19.52
CA GLY A 20 3.18 -24.86 -19.54
C GLY A 20 4.42 -24.01 -19.88
N PRO A 21 4.20 -22.77 -20.31
CA PRO A 21 5.28 -21.85 -20.66
C PRO A 21 6.04 -21.37 -19.42
N ASP A 22 7.35 -21.16 -19.58
CA ASP A 22 8.15 -20.48 -18.56
C ASP A 22 7.85 -18.98 -18.54
N TYR A 23 7.84 -18.40 -17.33
CA TYR A 23 7.63 -16.96 -17.19
C TYR A 23 8.76 -16.19 -17.88
N GLN A 24 8.39 -15.30 -18.77
CA GLN A 24 9.29 -14.30 -19.34
C GLN A 24 8.78 -12.91 -18.98
N ARG A 25 9.67 -12.08 -18.43
CA ARG A 25 9.31 -10.68 -18.13
C ARG A 25 8.94 -9.97 -19.44
N PRO A 26 7.72 -9.39 -19.54
CA PRO A 26 7.34 -8.67 -20.75
C PRO A 26 8.30 -7.52 -21.03
N ALA A 27 8.73 -7.38 -22.29
CA ALA A 27 9.43 -6.18 -22.74
C ALA A 27 8.40 -5.04 -22.79
N VAL A 28 8.70 -3.93 -22.12
CA VAL A 28 7.84 -2.73 -22.17
C VAL A 28 8.13 -2.03 -23.49
N ALA A 29 7.25 -2.23 -24.48
CA ALA A 29 7.37 -1.57 -25.77
C ALA A 29 7.19 -0.05 -25.63
N GLY A 30 8.03 0.74 -26.28
CA GLY A 30 7.92 2.21 -26.33
C GLY A 30 8.58 2.96 -25.16
N VAL A 31 9.19 2.27 -24.20
CA VAL A 31 10.07 2.93 -23.24
C VAL A 31 11.45 3.09 -23.87
N ALA A 32 11.87 4.33 -24.08
CA ALA A 32 13.23 4.62 -24.54
C ALA A 32 14.25 4.02 -23.57
N ALA A 33 15.38 3.55 -24.08
CA ALA A 33 16.44 2.94 -23.26
C ALA A 33 17.12 3.95 -22.29
N GLY A 34 16.68 5.20 -22.27
CA GLY A 34 17.16 6.25 -21.39
C GLY A 34 16.16 7.41 -21.26
N TRP A 35 16.37 8.26 -20.30
CA TRP A 35 15.59 9.47 -20.10
C TRP A 35 15.87 10.47 -21.23
N ALA A 36 14.83 11.21 -21.68
CA ALA A 36 14.98 12.26 -22.71
C ALA A 36 15.94 13.38 -22.25
N THR A 37 16.00 13.63 -20.97
CA THR A 37 17.00 14.50 -20.35
C THR A 37 18.06 13.62 -19.69
N PRO A 38 19.36 13.82 -19.98
CA PRO A 38 20.43 13.12 -19.28
C PRO A 38 20.23 13.29 -17.77
N ALA A 39 20.34 12.21 -17.01
CA ALA A 39 20.27 12.29 -15.56
C ALA A 39 21.41 13.22 -15.09
N ALA A 40 21.05 14.29 -14.39
CA ALA A 40 22.03 15.22 -13.81
C ALA A 40 22.87 14.55 -12.71
N SER A 41 22.44 13.38 -12.24
CA SER A 41 23.11 12.61 -11.21
C SER A 41 23.13 11.13 -11.61
N THR A 42 24.28 10.49 -11.47
CA THR A 42 24.44 9.01 -11.45
C THR A 42 24.18 8.43 -10.07
N ALA A 43 23.47 9.18 -9.21
CA ALA A 43 23.14 8.72 -7.85
C ALA A 43 22.39 7.39 -7.91
N PRO A 44 22.71 6.44 -7.03
CA PRO A 44 22.01 5.18 -6.95
C PRO A 44 20.51 5.40 -6.66
N PRO A 45 19.63 4.47 -7.06
CA PRO A 45 18.18 4.58 -6.85
C PRO A 45 17.76 4.70 -5.36
N ASP A 46 18.68 4.43 -4.45
CA ASP A 46 18.50 4.59 -3.00
C ASP A 46 18.89 6.00 -2.49
N ALA A 47 19.34 6.91 -3.39
CA ALA A 47 19.61 8.29 -3.01
C ALA A 47 18.31 8.93 -2.49
N GLU A 48 18.44 9.63 -1.37
CA GLU A 48 17.37 10.39 -0.73
C GLU A 48 17.45 11.86 -1.17
N PRO A 49 16.95 12.19 -2.39
CA PRO A 49 17.18 13.51 -3.00
C PRO A 49 16.60 14.67 -2.17
N TRP A 50 15.64 14.39 -1.30
CA TRP A 50 15.09 15.40 -0.39
C TRP A 50 16.10 15.87 0.67
N ARG A 51 17.12 15.08 1.00
CA ARG A 51 18.20 15.51 1.91
C ARG A 51 19.10 16.58 1.30
N GLU A 52 19.24 16.57 -0.04
CA GLU A 52 20.03 17.56 -0.78
C GLU A 52 19.41 18.96 -0.71
N LEU A 53 18.10 19.06 -0.40
CA LEU A 53 17.41 20.34 -0.22
C LEU A 53 17.81 21.05 1.08
N GLY A 54 18.52 20.38 2.00
CA GLY A 54 19.04 20.95 3.23
C GLY A 54 17.98 21.40 4.25
N ASP A 55 16.72 20.96 4.08
CA ASP A 55 15.62 21.28 5.00
C ASP A 55 15.37 20.12 5.97
N PRO A 56 15.75 20.27 7.26
CA PRO A 56 15.62 19.21 8.25
C PRO A 56 14.15 18.83 8.53
N VAL A 57 13.22 19.79 8.40
CA VAL A 57 11.79 19.54 8.62
C VAL A 57 11.22 18.63 7.53
N LEU A 58 11.62 18.86 6.28
CA LEU A 58 11.24 17.98 5.17
C LEU A 58 11.76 16.56 5.39
N VAL A 59 13.03 16.43 5.79
CA VAL A 59 13.64 15.11 6.05
C VAL A 59 12.87 14.37 7.14
N GLU A 60 12.58 15.04 8.25
CA GLU A 60 11.82 14.46 9.36
C GLU A 60 10.41 14.01 8.92
N LEU A 61 9.69 14.84 8.15
CA LEU A 61 8.35 14.49 7.65
C LEU A 61 8.38 13.29 6.73
N VAL A 62 9.36 13.19 5.82
CA VAL A 62 9.52 12.03 4.92
C VAL A 62 9.86 10.76 5.70
N GLU A 63 10.76 10.82 6.67
CA GLU A 63 11.09 9.68 7.53
C GLU A 63 9.87 9.23 8.35
N ARG A 64 9.14 10.17 8.92
CA ARG A 64 7.92 9.90 9.68
C ARG A 64 6.82 9.30 8.81
N ALA A 65 6.60 9.84 7.61
CA ALA A 65 5.68 9.28 6.65
C ALA A 65 6.09 7.85 6.26
N GLY A 66 7.37 7.61 5.97
CA GLY A 66 7.89 6.27 5.66
C GLY A 66 7.69 5.25 6.78
N ALA A 67 7.68 5.67 8.04
CA ALA A 67 7.49 4.78 9.20
C ALA A 67 6.01 4.58 9.58
N ALA A 68 5.17 5.60 9.42
CA ALA A 68 3.83 5.63 9.99
C ALA A 68 2.71 5.51 8.97
N ASN A 69 2.94 5.80 7.69
CA ASN A 69 1.91 5.86 6.66
C ASN A 69 1.10 4.58 6.57
N LEU A 70 -0.24 4.72 6.49
CA LEU A 70 -1.16 3.60 6.53
C LEU A 70 -1.19 2.81 5.21
N ASP A 71 -1.02 3.47 4.07
CA ASP A 71 -0.97 2.79 2.77
C ASP A 71 0.29 1.93 2.65
N LEU A 72 1.42 2.42 3.19
CA LEU A 72 2.65 1.64 3.25
C LEU A 72 2.50 0.42 4.16
N LYS A 73 1.88 0.57 5.34
CA LYS A 73 1.56 -0.57 6.22
C LYS A 73 0.64 -1.58 5.55
N GLN A 74 -0.33 -1.11 4.77
CA GLN A 74 -1.21 -1.99 4.00
C GLN A 74 -0.43 -2.74 2.91
N ALA A 75 0.47 -2.08 2.18
CA ALA A 75 1.31 -2.73 1.18
C ALA A 75 2.24 -3.78 1.80
N GLU A 76 2.80 -3.51 2.98
CA GLU A 76 3.58 -4.49 3.76
C GLU A 76 2.74 -5.69 4.22
N ALA A 77 1.49 -5.46 4.61
CA ALA A 77 0.57 -6.55 4.96
C ALA A 77 0.28 -7.45 3.75
N ARG A 78 0.06 -6.87 2.57
CA ARG A 78 -0.13 -7.62 1.31
C ARG A 78 1.12 -8.42 0.91
N LEU A 79 2.31 -7.86 1.15
CA LEU A 79 3.56 -8.60 0.93
C LEU A 79 3.67 -9.80 1.87
N ARG A 80 3.32 -9.66 3.15
CA ARG A 80 3.27 -10.80 4.10
C ARG A 80 2.25 -11.85 3.66
N GLU A 81 1.08 -11.45 3.20
CA GLU A 81 0.05 -12.34 2.65
C GLU A 81 0.59 -13.13 1.44
N ALA A 82 1.24 -12.45 0.49
CA ALA A 82 1.84 -13.12 -0.67
C ALA A 82 2.92 -14.13 -0.27
N ARG A 83 3.75 -13.82 0.73
CA ARG A 83 4.76 -14.75 1.26
C ARG A 83 4.12 -15.96 1.93
N ALA A 84 3.08 -15.75 2.75
CA ALA A 84 2.32 -16.85 3.34
C ALA A 84 1.66 -17.75 2.26
N GLY A 85 1.18 -17.13 1.16
CA GLY A 85 0.67 -17.86 0.01
C GLY A 85 1.74 -18.71 -0.70
N LEU A 86 2.99 -18.23 -0.78
CA LEU A 86 4.11 -19.00 -1.28
C LEU A 86 4.45 -20.18 -0.36
N ASP A 87 4.44 -19.95 0.96
CA ASP A 87 4.69 -21.02 1.94
C ASP A 87 3.60 -22.10 1.88
N ALA A 88 2.33 -21.69 1.73
CA ALA A 88 1.21 -22.62 1.52
C ALA A 88 1.37 -23.44 0.23
N ALA A 89 1.79 -22.80 -0.88
CA ALA A 89 2.06 -23.49 -2.14
C ALA A 89 3.23 -24.49 -2.00
N ASN A 90 4.27 -24.13 -1.26
CA ASN A 90 5.38 -25.04 -0.95
C ASN A 90 4.92 -26.22 -0.08
N GLY A 91 3.98 -25.99 0.86
CA GLY A 91 3.37 -27.05 1.66
C GLY A 91 2.69 -28.13 0.82
N GLY A 92 2.14 -27.77 -0.34
CA GLY A 92 1.57 -28.72 -1.29
C GLY A 92 2.54 -29.74 -1.88
N ARG A 93 3.86 -29.55 -1.73
CA ARG A 93 4.91 -30.50 -2.11
C ARG A 93 5.13 -31.61 -1.07
N LEU A 94 4.60 -31.44 0.13
CA LEU A 94 4.82 -32.33 1.26
C LEU A 94 3.61 -33.26 1.48
N PRO A 95 3.81 -34.45 2.04
CA PRO A 95 2.71 -35.27 2.53
C PRO A 95 1.87 -34.49 3.55
N GLN A 96 0.55 -34.60 3.42
CA GLN A 96 -0.40 -34.04 4.37
C GLN A 96 -0.83 -35.15 5.33
N VAL A 97 -0.73 -34.86 6.63
CA VAL A 97 -1.12 -35.79 7.68
C VAL A 97 -2.27 -35.18 8.45
N GLY A 98 -3.42 -35.87 8.47
CA GLY A 98 -4.59 -35.51 9.24
C GLY A 98 -4.74 -36.42 10.43
N VAL A 99 -5.28 -35.87 11.53
CA VAL A 99 -5.75 -36.66 12.69
C VAL A 99 -7.23 -36.39 12.82
N ALA A 100 -8.01 -37.47 12.86
CA ALA A 100 -9.45 -37.38 13.03
C ALA A 100 -9.87 -38.20 14.24
N THR A 101 -10.78 -37.63 15.04
CA THR A 101 -11.43 -38.36 16.14
C THR A 101 -12.90 -38.05 16.08
N SER A 102 -13.71 -39.07 16.27
CA SER A 102 -15.16 -38.90 16.37
C SER A 102 -15.75 -39.69 17.52
N ALA A 103 -16.82 -39.16 18.06
CA ALA A 103 -17.66 -39.87 19.05
C ALA A 103 -19.10 -39.72 18.59
N SER A 104 -19.78 -40.84 18.36
CA SER A 104 -21.18 -40.84 17.95
C SER A 104 -21.99 -41.86 18.74
N GLN A 105 -23.26 -41.51 19.01
CA GLN A 105 -24.23 -42.44 19.54
C GLN A 105 -25.19 -42.81 18.43
N GLN A 106 -25.27 -44.10 18.13
CA GLN A 106 -26.08 -44.63 17.04
C GLN A 106 -27.27 -45.45 17.62
N GLN A 107 -28.41 -45.35 16.95
CA GLN A 107 -29.57 -46.16 17.23
C GLN A 107 -30.08 -46.80 15.91
N LEU A 108 -30.00 -48.13 15.83
CA LEU A 108 -30.48 -48.88 14.68
C LEU A 108 -32.01 -48.92 14.63
N SER A 109 -32.61 -48.75 13.46
CA SER A 109 -34.02 -48.86 13.23
C SER A 109 -34.47 -50.33 13.34
N LYS A 110 -35.65 -50.60 13.90
CA LYS A 110 -36.25 -51.93 13.88
C LYS A 110 -36.68 -52.36 12.49
N ASN A 111 -37.02 -51.40 11.62
CA ASN A 111 -37.56 -51.59 10.28
C ASN A 111 -36.59 -51.13 9.17
N GLY A 112 -35.28 -51.11 9.45
CA GLY A 112 -34.25 -50.77 8.48
C GLY A 112 -33.99 -51.88 7.46
N GLN A 113 -33.14 -51.65 6.46
CA GLN A 113 -32.76 -52.63 5.45
C GLN A 113 -32.18 -53.94 6.05
N LEU A 114 -31.54 -53.85 7.20
CA LEU A 114 -31.05 -54.95 7.99
C LEU A 114 -31.76 -54.89 9.37
N PRO A 115 -32.76 -55.73 9.64
CA PRO A 115 -33.55 -55.66 10.86
C PRO A 115 -32.78 -56.27 12.08
N LEU A 116 -31.53 -55.94 12.23
CA LEU A 116 -30.63 -56.42 13.30
C LEU A 116 -31.17 -56.08 14.70
N GLY A 117 -31.93 -54.99 14.81
CA GLY A 117 -32.58 -54.57 16.04
C GLY A 117 -33.71 -55.50 16.54
N SER A 118 -34.06 -56.56 15.80
CA SER A 118 -35.05 -57.58 16.17
C SER A 118 -34.41 -58.85 16.74
N LEU A 119 -33.05 -58.93 16.74
CA LEU A 119 -32.35 -60.09 17.28
C LEU A 119 -32.34 -60.06 18.79
N PRO A 120 -32.65 -61.19 19.45
CA PRO A 120 -32.58 -61.28 20.90
C PRO A 120 -31.17 -61.04 21.44
N GLY A 121 -31.03 -60.15 22.42
CA GLY A 121 -29.74 -59.80 23.01
C GLY A 121 -28.90 -58.75 22.29
N PHE A 122 -29.41 -58.20 21.14
CA PHE A 122 -28.73 -57.12 20.44
C PHE A 122 -29.16 -55.75 20.93
N ASP A 123 -28.21 -54.98 21.50
CA ASP A 123 -28.48 -53.59 21.87
C ASP A 123 -28.45 -52.70 20.64
N ARG A 124 -29.60 -52.10 20.32
CA ARG A 124 -29.77 -51.20 19.16
C ARG A 124 -29.16 -49.84 19.35
N ARG A 125 -28.82 -49.49 20.59
CA ARG A 125 -28.21 -48.22 20.95
C ARG A 125 -26.78 -48.49 21.41
N PHE A 126 -25.82 -47.94 20.67
CA PHE A 126 -24.42 -48.08 21.03
C PHE A 126 -23.64 -46.78 20.73
N SER A 127 -22.56 -46.60 21.46
CA SER A 127 -21.62 -45.53 21.26
C SER A 127 -20.46 -46.04 20.38
N LEU A 128 -20.10 -45.25 19.36
CA LEU A 128 -18.95 -45.52 18.52
C LEU A 128 -17.92 -44.44 18.74
N PHE A 129 -16.72 -44.83 19.04
CA PHE A 129 -15.56 -43.95 19.17
C PHE A 129 -14.55 -44.35 18.10
N ASP A 130 -14.18 -43.38 17.26
CA ASP A 130 -13.17 -43.55 16.27
C ASP A 130 -12.01 -42.61 16.55
N ALA A 131 -10.80 -43.09 16.42
CA ALA A 131 -9.59 -42.29 16.44
C ALA A 131 -8.64 -42.85 15.39
N GLY A 132 -8.14 -41.98 14.53
CA GLY A 132 -7.27 -42.39 13.44
C GLY A 132 -6.44 -41.25 12.92
N PHE A 133 -5.48 -41.62 12.09
CA PHE A 133 -4.75 -40.66 11.27
C PHE A 133 -4.80 -41.11 9.83
N ASP A 134 -4.77 -40.16 8.93
CA ASP A 134 -4.63 -40.35 7.48
C ASP A 134 -3.42 -39.58 6.97
N ALA A 135 -2.79 -40.10 5.93
CA ALA A 135 -1.71 -39.42 5.23
C ALA A 135 -1.99 -39.49 3.72
N SER A 136 -1.93 -38.36 3.06
CA SER A 136 -2.07 -38.26 1.62
C SER A 136 -0.90 -37.50 1.01
N TRP A 137 -0.45 -37.91 -0.13
CA TRP A 137 0.62 -37.25 -0.88
C TRP A 137 0.40 -37.41 -2.37
N GLU A 138 0.34 -36.29 -3.07
CA GLU A 138 0.26 -36.27 -4.52
C GLU A 138 1.64 -36.07 -5.13
N LEU A 139 2.09 -37.04 -5.89
CA LEU A 139 3.37 -36.96 -6.61
C LEU A 139 3.21 -36.04 -7.82
N ASP A 140 4.00 -34.95 -7.85
CA ASP A 140 3.94 -33.94 -8.92
C ASP A 140 4.68 -34.42 -10.19
N LEU A 141 4.10 -35.43 -10.86
CA LEU A 141 4.66 -36.02 -12.08
C LEU A 141 4.64 -35.04 -13.27
N TRP A 142 3.63 -34.18 -13.33
CA TRP A 142 3.38 -33.28 -14.45
C TRP A 142 3.77 -31.82 -14.14
N GLY A 143 4.27 -31.52 -12.95
CA GLY A 143 4.76 -30.22 -12.56
C GLY A 143 3.67 -29.23 -12.13
N GLY A 144 2.45 -29.67 -11.83
CA GLY A 144 1.36 -28.80 -11.39
C GLY A 144 1.71 -28.04 -10.10
N THR A 145 2.19 -28.72 -9.08
CA THR A 145 2.61 -28.12 -7.83
C THR A 145 3.85 -27.22 -8.03
N ARG A 146 4.80 -27.61 -8.88
CA ARG A 146 5.96 -26.76 -9.23
C ARG A 146 5.51 -25.45 -9.87
N ARG A 147 4.58 -25.48 -10.81
CA ARG A 147 4.01 -24.27 -11.44
C ARG A 147 3.21 -23.43 -10.46
N ALA A 148 2.47 -24.04 -9.54
CA ALA A 148 1.76 -23.31 -8.47
C ALA A 148 2.74 -22.52 -7.57
N VAL A 149 3.86 -23.16 -7.18
CA VAL A 149 4.92 -22.49 -6.40
C VAL A 149 5.61 -21.39 -7.19
N GLU A 150 5.92 -21.61 -8.49
CA GLU A 150 6.47 -20.56 -9.36
C GLU A 150 5.51 -19.37 -9.43
N ALA A 151 4.22 -19.61 -9.68
CA ALA A 151 3.21 -18.55 -9.73
C ALA A 151 3.09 -17.80 -8.40
N ALA A 152 3.14 -18.49 -7.26
CA ALA A 152 3.14 -17.86 -5.95
C ALA A 152 4.40 -17.01 -5.72
N GLY A 153 5.57 -17.48 -6.16
CA GLY A 153 6.82 -16.71 -6.13
C GLY A 153 6.72 -15.40 -6.93
N ARG A 154 6.11 -15.44 -8.13
CA ARG A 154 5.88 -14.24 -8.94
C ARG A 154 4.90 -13.26 -8.29
N ARG A 155 3.92 -13.76 -7.52
CA ARG A 155 3.04 -12.88 -6.72
C ARG A 155 3.79 -12.16 -5.61
N VAL A 156 4.77 -12.82 -4.98
CA VAL A 156 5.64 -12.17 -3.98
C VAL A 156 6.46 -11.05 -4.64
N GLU A 157 7.08 -11.30 -5.79
CA GLU A 157 7.82 -10.27 -6.54
C GLU A 157 6.92 -9.08 -6.92
N ALA A 158 5.70 -9.37 -7.37
CA ALA A 158 4.72 -8.32 -7.70
C ALA A 158 4.32 -7.50 -6.47
N ALA A 159 4.07 -8.15 -5.32
CA ALA A 159 3.73 -7.46 -4.07
C ALA A 159 4.91 -6.60 -3.55
N GLU A 160 6.15 -7.05 -3.74
CA GLU A 160 7.35 -6.29 -3.40
C GLU A 160 7.49 -5.02 -4.27
N ALA A 161 7.31 -5.16 -5.59
CA ALA A 161 7.30 -4.02 -6.51
C ALA A 161 6.19 -3.02 -6.17
N GLN A 162 5.00 -3.52 -5.82
CA GLN A 162 3.89 -2.68 -5.37
C GLN A 162 4.20 -1.91 -4.07
N ARG A 163 4.86 -2.56 -3.10
CA ARG A 163 5.30 -1.89 -1.87
C ARG A 163 6.29 -0.76 -2.17
N GLN A 164 7.22 -0.98 -3.12
CA GLN A 164 8.17 0.05 -3.54
C GLN A 164 7.48 1.22 -4.24
N ASP A 165 6.48 0.96 -5.10
CA ASP A 165 5.66 1.99 -5.75
C ASP A 165 4.92 2.85 -4.71
N VAL A 166 4.27 2.21 -3.73
CA VAL A 166 3.59 2.94 -2.63
C VAL A 166 4.58 3.80 -1.85
N ARG A 167 5.78 3.26 -1.52
CA ARG A 167 6.82 4.04 -0.83
C ARG A 167 7.22 5.27 -1.62
N LEU A 168 7.49 5.11 -2.92
CA LEU A 168 7.86 6.23 -3.79
C LEU A 168 6.76 7.29 -3.82
N ARG A 169 5.51 6.87 -3.95
CA ARG A 169 4.35 7.76 -3.95
C ARG A 169 4.22 8.53 -2.64
N VAL A 170 4.32 7.85 -1.49
CA VAL A 170 4.24 8.49 -0.16
C VAL A 170 5.32 9.54 0.01
N VAL A 171 6.57 9.24 -0.40
CA VAL A 171 7.68 10.20 -0.35
C VAL A 171 7.41 11.41 -1.25
N ALA A 172 7.00 11.18 -2.49
CA ALA A 172 6.73 12.25 -3.45
C ALA A 172 5.55 13.14 -3.00
N GLU A 173 4.47 12.55 -2.47
CA GLU A 173 3.32 13.30 -1.95
C GLU A 173 3.68 14.09 -0.69
N THR A 174 4.53 13.56 0.19
CA THR A 174 5.01 14.28 1.37
C THR A 174 5.83 15.51 0.95
N GLY A 175 6.76 15.34 0.00
CA GLY A 175 7.55 16.46 -0.54
C GLY A 175 6.67 17.52 -1.21
N ARG A 176 5.67 17.11 -2.00
CA ARG A 176 4.72 18.02 -2.64
C ARG A 176 3.88 18.79 -1.62
N ALA A 177 3.28 18.09 -0.64
CA ALA A 177 2.45 18.73 0.39
C ALA A 177 3.27 19.70 1.25
N TYR A 178 4.53 19.37 1.54
CA TYR A 178 5.45 20.28 2.24
C TYR A 178 5.76 21.53 1.41
N ALA A 179 6.07 21.39 0.13
CA ALA A 179 6.33 22.52 -0.76
C ALA A 179 5.09 23.43 -0.89
N GLU A 180 3.88 22.85 -0.98
CA GLU A 180 2.62 23.59 -0.97
C GLU A 180 2.41 24.35 0.35
N LEU A 181 2.75 23.74 1.50
CA LEU A 181 2.70 24.40 2.80
C LEU A 181 3.63 25.63 2.85
N ARG A 182 4.91 25.45 2.46
CA ARG A 182 5.88 26.54 2.45
C ARG A 182 5.51 27.66 1.50
N GLY A 183 5.02 27.30 0.30
CA GLY A 183 4.51 28.27 -0.67
C GLY A 183 3.33 29.07 -0.14
N ALA A 184 2.33 28.40 0.46
CA ALA A 184 1.18 29.06 1.06
C ALA A 184 1.54 29.95 2.25
N GLN A 185 2.53 29.55 3.07
CA GLN A 185 3.06 30.38 4.17
C GLN A 185 3.72 31.64 3.64
N ALA A 186 4.57 31.52 2.60
CA ALA A 186 5.22 32.67 1.98
C ALA A 186 4.19 33.63 1.36
N GLU A 187 3.22 33.10 0.63
CA GLU A 187 2.10 33.89 0.06
C GLU A 187 1.32 34.62 1.16
N ALA A 188 0.95 33.93 2.24
CA ALA A 188 0.23 34.55 3.35
C ALA A 188 1.04 35.69 4.02
N ALA A 189 2.36 35.56 4.09
CA ALA A 189 3.23 36.62 4.61
C ALA A 189 3.21 37.87 3.69
N ILE A 190 3.28 37.67 2.36
CA ILE A 190 3.19 38.76 1.38
C ILE A 190 1.82 39.43 1.44
N LEU A 191 0.73 38.67 1.46
CA LEU A 191 -0.63 39.20 1.54
C LEU A 191 -0.89 39.99 2.83
N ARG A 192 -0.32 39.55 3.96
CA ARG A 192 -0.37 40.34 5.23
C ARG A 192 0.32 41.67 5.07
N SER A 193 1.55 41.65 4.52
CA SER A 193 2.32 42.88 4.31
C SER A 193 1.60 43.85 3.38
N ASP A 194 0.96 43.36 2.33
CA ASP A 194 0.16 44.21 1.41
C ASP A 194 -1.07 44.74 2.10
N ALA A 195 -1.87 43.93 2.80
CA ALA A 195 -3.02 44.36 3.55
C ALA A 195 -2.68 45.46 4.58
N ASP A 196 -1.58 45.31 5.30
CA ASP A 196 -1.09 46.29 6.23
C ASP A 196 -0.68 47.60 5.54
N ALA A 197 -0.06 47.55 4.37
CA ALA A 197 0.29 48.72 3.57
C ALA A 197 -0.93 49.44 3.06
N GLN A 198 -1.92 48.74 2.51
CA GLN A 198 -3.18 49.29 2.03
C GLN A 198 -3.99 49.90 3.18
N ARG A 199 -3.97 49.27 4.35
CA ARG A 199 -4.68 49.83 5.54
C ARG A 199 -4.03 51.11 6.03
N ARG A 200 -2.69 51.20 6.03
CA ARG A 200 -1.98 52.45 6.36
C ARG A 200 -2.30 53.53 5.35
N LEU A 201 -2.31 53.25 4.05
CA LEU A 201 -2.66 54.20 2.99
C LEU A 201 -4.09 54.73 3.15
N ALA A 202 -5.06 53.82 3.36
CA ALA A 202 -6.46 54.19 3.60
C ALA A 202 -6.60 55.12 4.84
N THR A 203 -5.82 54.87 5.89
CA THR A 203 -5.81 55.70 7.08
C THR A 203 -5.29 57.13 6.78
N LEU A 204 -4.20 57.24 6.02
CA LEU A 204 -3.62 58.52 5.62
C LEU A 204 -4.57 59.31 4.74
N LEU A 205 -5.19 58.69 3.69
CA LEU A 205 -6.14 59.34 2.80
C LEU A 205 -7.41 59.78 3.52
N ARG A 206 -7.85 59.02 4.53
CA ARG A 206 -8.95 59.43 5.42
C ARG A 206 -8.61 60.68 6.22
N GLN A 207 -7.38 60.81 6.73
CA GLN A 207 -6.93 62.01 7.42
C GLN A 207 -6.83 63.21 6.49
N SER A 208 -6.28 63.04 5.28
CA SER A 208 -6.21 64.09 4.27
C SER A 208 -7.60 64.52 3.76
N PHE A 209 -8.56 63.62 3.64
CA PHE A 209 -9.94 63.93 3.33
C PHE A 209 -10.58 64.78 4.43
N ALA A 210 -10.35 64.42 5.71
CA ALA A 210 -10.83 65.22 6.85
C ALA A 210 -10.24 66.63 6.89
N ALA A 211 -8.99 66.80 6.38
CA ALA A 211 -8.32 68.10 6.22
C ALA A 211 -8.75 68.87 4.97
N GLY A 212 -9.58 68.28 4.08
CA GLY A 212 -10.02 68.86 2.84
C GLY A 212 -9.00 68.81 1.69
N GLU A 213 -7.95 67.98 1.79
CA GLU A 213 -6.84 67.90 0.85
C GLU A 213 -7.12 66.95 -0.32
N VAL A 214 -7.97 65.93 -0.13
CA VAL A 214 -8.31 64.92 -1.14
C VAL A 214 -9.81 64.77 -1.27
N SER A 215 -10.25 64.13 -2.36
CA SER A 215 -11.69 63.92 -2.62
C SER A 215 -12.25 62.75 -1.80
N ARG A 216 -13.57 62.72 -1.61
CA ARG A 216 -14.28 61.59 -1.03
C ARG A 216 -14.13 60.31 -1.86
N GLY A 217 -13.92 60.45 -3.19
CA GLY A 217 -13.65 59.35 -4.08
C GLY A 217 -12.31 58.65 -3.76
N ASP A 218 -11.27 59.45 -3.47
CA ASP A 218 -9.94 58.93 -3.13
C ASP A 218 -9.94 58.15 -1.78
N ASP A 219 -10.64 58.70 -0.75
CA ASP A 219 -10.84 58.00 0.53
C ASP A 219 -11.57 56.67 0.35
N ALA A 220 -12.71 56.71 -0.39
CA ALA A 220 -13.52 55.51 -0.63
C ALA A 220 -12.76 54.42 -1.45
N GLU A 221 -11.97 54.84 -2.44
CA GLU A 221 -11.14 53.92 -3.23
C GLU A 221 -10.04 53.26 -2.39
N ALA A 222 -9.34 54.03 -1.56
CA ALA A 222 -8.34 53.52 -0.67
C ALA A 222 -8.91 52.51 0.34
N GLU A 223 -10.07 52.81 0.92
CA GLU A 223 -10.76 51.87 1.81
C GLU A 223 -11.19 50.59 1.07
N ALA A 224 -11.69 50.69 -0.16
CA ALA A 224 -12.04 49.52 -0.96
C ALA A 224 -10.83 48.64 -1.29
N ARG A 225 -9.67 49.24 -1.63
CA ARG A 225 -8.43 48.51 -1.86
C ARG A 225 -7.94 47.80 -0.59
N ALA A 226 -7.97 48.45 0.57
CA ALA A 226 -7.58 47.86 1.84
C ALA A 226 -8.46 46.63 2.17
N ARG A 227 -9.78 46.74 2.01
CA ARG A 227 -10.70 45.61 2.23
C ARG A 227 -10.46 44.46 1.24
N THR A 228 -10.17 44.78 -0.03
CA THR A 228 -9.84 43.75 -1.02
C THR A 228 -8.56 42.99 -0.67
N ALA A 229 -7.51 43.69 -0.22
CA ALA A 229 -6.26 43.06 0.24
C ALA A 229 -6.49 42.17 1.46
N GLU A 230 -7.26 42.65 2.45
CA GLU A 230 -7.65 41.87 3.62
C GLU A 230 -8.45 40.60 3.25
N ALA A 231 -9.36 40.69 2.29
CA ALA A 231 -10.20 39.59 1.86
C ALA A 231 -9.43 38.46 1.18
N ALA A 232 -8.18 38.68 0.75
CA ALA A 232 -7.33 37.64 0.18
C ALA A 232 -6.71 36.70 1.26
N LEU A 233 -6.56 37.18 2.50
CA LEU A 233 -5.91 36.43 3.58
C LEU A 233 -6.58 35.11 3.96
N PRO A 234 -7.90 35.03 4.11
CA PRO A 234 -8.57 33.78 4.47
C PRO A 234 -8.29 32.64 3.49
N GLY A 235 -8.17 32.96 2.19
CA GLY A 235 -7.84 31.98 1.15
C GLY A 235 -6.46 31.37 1.33
N ALA A 236 -5.44 32.18 1.61
CA ALA A 236 -4.10 31.71 1.88
C ALA A 236 -4.04 30.88 3.18
N GLN A 237 -4.73 31.28 4.22
CA GLN A 237 -4.82 30.53 5.47
C GLN A 237 -5.54 29.18 5.27
N ALA A 238 -6.54 29.10 4.41
CA ALA A 238 -7.21 27.85 4.08
C ALA A 238 -6.25 26.88 3.37
N ARG A 239 -5.40 27.37 2.45
CA ARG A 239 -4.37 26.53 1.79
C ARG A 239 -3.33 26.01 2.77
N ILE A 240 -2.88 26.85 3.72
CA ILE A 240 -1.97 26.41 4.80
C ILE A 240 -2.60 25.23 5.58
N ARG A 241 -3.86 25.40 6.03
CA ARG A 241 -4.54 24.33 6.76
C ARG A 241 -4.71 23.06 5.92
N ALA A 242 -5.07 23.19 4.65
CA ALA A 242 -5.20 22.06 3.74
C ALA A 242 -3.88 21.27 3.58
N ALA A 243 -2.76 21.98 3.43
CA ALA A 243 -1.43 21.37 3.34
C ALA A 243 -1.03 20.67 4.65
N ILE A 244 -1.32 21.27 5.81
CA ILE A 244 -1.11 20.63 7.12
C ILE A 244 -1.92 19.36 7.26
N HIS A 245 -3.20 19.38 6.87
CA HIS A 245 -4.05 18.17 6.90
C HIS A 245 -3.54 17.08 5.96
N ALA A 246 -3.03 17.43 4.79
CA ALA A 246 -2.41 16.46 3.87
C ALA A 246 -1.16 15.81 4.49
N LEU A 247 -0.28 16.60 5.10
CA LEU A 247 0.90 16.09 5.81
C LEU A 247 0.51 15.23 7.01
N ALA A 248 -0.51 15.63 7.78
CA ALA A 248 -1.04 14.87 8.92
C ALA A 248 -1.53 13.48 8.49
N LEU A 249 -2.26 13.41 7.36
CA LEU A 249 -2.70 12.13 6.80
C LEU A 249 -1.52 11.26 6.37
N LEU A 250 -0.54 11.83 5.67
CA LEU A 250 0.64 11.11 5.19
C LEU A 250 1.51 10.57 6.32
N THR A 251 1.61 11.33 7.43
CA THR A 251 2.38 10.96 8.63
C THR A 251 1.58 10.17 9.66
N ALA A 252 0.28 9.90 9.39
CA ALA A 252 -0.67 9.25 10.29
C ALA A 252 -0.72 9.91 11.69
N GLN A 253 -0.75 11.25 11.71
CA GLN A 253 -0.81 12.07 12.94
C GLN A 253 -2.05 12.97 12.93
N PRO A 254 -2.52 13.41 14.10
CA PRO A 254 -3.53 14.47 14.16
C PRO A 254 -2.94 15.80 13.65
N PRO A 255 -3.72 16.62 12.93
CA PRO A 255 -3.23 17.89 12.36
C PRO A 255 -2.62 18.83 13.39
N GLU A 256 -3.10 18.80 14.63
CA GLU A 256 -2.64 19.63 15.74
C GLU A 256 -1.16 19.40 16.08
N ALA A 257 -0.67 18.18 15.87
CA ALA A 257 0.73 17.83 16.11
C ALA A 257 1.73 18.45 15.10
N LEU A 258 1.20 19.05 14.01
CA LEU A 258 1.98 19.71 12.97
C LEU A 258 1.83 21.24 13.01
N LEU A 259 1.11 21.78 13.99
CA LEU A 259 0.91 23.22 14.16
C LEU A 259 1.99 23.87 15.03
N GLU A 260 2.79 23.05 15.73
CA GLU A 260 3.93 23.45 16.56
C GLU A 260 5.23 23.47 15.73
#